data_b7fa221f687de550cf43ce8103ca3c92
#
_entry.id   b7fa221f687de550cf43ce8103ca3c92
#
_cell.length_a   1.000
_cell.length_b   1.000
_cell.length_c   1.000
_cell.angle_alpha   90.00
_cell.angle_beta   90.00
_cell.angle_gamma   90.00
#
_symmetry.space_group_name_H-M   'P 1'
#
loop_
_entity.id
_entity.type
_entity.pdbx_description
1 polymer ?
#
loop_
_entity_poly.entity_id
_entity_poly.type
_entity_poly.pdbx_seq_one_letter_code
_entity_poly.pdbx_strand_id
1 'polypeptide(L)'
;HSLSVELGDKALQAIVDLSYQNIKGVMKGSDRTNISGAISLLYRHQNFLFRNQLTITSNEAHDSKYGTFDEYTKLNPYYTPYDQYGHLTDNIVPSLDPENSVTVNAWYEDIEFEANPLYNAQLNTLLQDKYVDITNNFELQWFVMTRLKATARFGLTEQRSRSDEFYPSDHLKFASYS
;
A
#
# COMPACT_ATOMS: atom_id res chain seq x y z
N HIS A 1 -16.72 -3.00 -0.31
CA HIS A 1 -17.81 -3.98 -0.25
C HIS A 1 -17.67 -4.79 1.02
N SER A 2 -18.80 -5.03 1.72
CA SER A 2 -18.82 -5.88 2.92
C SER A 2 -20.05 -6.78 2.92
N LEU A 3 -19.88 -7.95 3.53
CA LEU A 3 -20.93 -8.93 3.76
C LEU A 3 -20.84 -9.38 5.21
N SER A 4 -21.97 -9.39 5.91
CA SER A 4 -22.08 -9.92 7.26
C SER A 4 -23.22 -10.93 7.30
N VAL A 5 -22.95 -12.09 7.89
CA VAL A 5 -23.93 -13.17 8.09
C VAL A 5 -23.94 -13.55 9.55
N GLU A 6 -25.12 -13.52 10.15
CA GLU A 6 -25.35 -13.95 11.52
C GLU A 6 -26.18 -15.22 11.54
N LEU A 7 -25.71 -16.21 12.29
CA LEU A 7 -26.35 -17.52 12.45
C LEU A 7 -26.37 -17.86 13.93
N GLY A 8 -27.41 -18.53 14.39
CA GLY A 8 -27.40 -19.08 15.73
C GLY A 8 -28.75 -19.05 16.45
N ASP A 9 -28.68 -19.44 17.71
CA ASP A 9 -29.78 -19.47 18.65
C ASP A 9 -29.38 -18.81 19.98
N LYS A 10 -30.18 -19.07 21.04
CA LYS A 10 -29.90 -18.53 22.41
C LYS A 10 -28.61 -19.07 23.02
N ALA A 11 -28.16 -20.28 22.60
CA ALA A 11 -26.99 -20.95 23.16
C ALA A 11 -25.73 -20.68 22.35
N LEU A 12 -25.84 -20.65 21.03
CA LEU A 12 -24.72 -20.45 20.10
C LEU A 12 -25.07 -19.38 19.08
N GLN A 13 -24.21 -18.37 18.98
CA GLN A 13 -24.28 -17.33 17.94
C GLN A 13 -22.95 -17.28 17.20
N ALA A 14 -23.01 -17.22 15.88
CA ALA A 14 -21.87 -17.07 15.01
C ALA A 14 -22.12 -15.89 14.07
N ILE A 15 -21.15 -15.00 13.96
CA ILE A 15 -21.17 -13.89 13.02
C ILE A 15 -19.94 -14.04 12.13
N VAL A 16 -20.16 -14.00 10.82
CA VAL A 16 -19.10 -14.03 9.81
C VAL A 16 -19.15 -12.73 9.04
N ASP A 17 -18.07 -11.98 9.09
CA ASP A 17 -17.88 -10.72 8.39
C ASP A 17 -16.80 -10.89 7.32
N LEU A 18 -17.09 -10.43 6.11
CA LEU A 18 -16.13 -10.35 5.01
C LEU A 18 -16.12 -8.95 4.45
N SER A 19 -14.94 -8.39 4.20
CA SER A 19 -14.82 -7.09 3.56
C SER A 19 -13.74 -7.10 2.48
N TYR A 20 -14.00 -6.34 1.44
CA TYR A 20 -13.08 -6.05 0.35
C TYR A 20 -13.05 -4.55 0.09
N GLN A 21 -11.85 -3.99 0.07
CA GLN A 21 -11.62 -2.58 -0.23
C GLN A 21 -10.45 -2.45 -1.21
N ASN A 22 -10.67 -1.71 -2.28
CA ASN A 22 -9.62 -1.29 -3.19
C ASN A 22 -9.57 0.23 -3.22
N ILE A 23 -8.41 0.79 -2.94
CA ILE A 23 -8.16 2.23 -2.89
C ILE A 23 -7.12 2.54 -3.96
N LYS A 24 -7.43 3.44 -4.85
CA LYS A 24 -6.46 3.96 -5.82
C LYS A 24 -5.78 5.19 -5.25
N GLY A 25 -4.46 5.24 -5.36
CA GLY A 25 -3.67 6.39 -4.94
C GLY A 25 -3.79 7.56 -5.93
N VAL A 26 -3.19 8.68 -5.55
CA VAL A 26 -3.16 9.90 -6.38
C VAL A 26 -2.31 9.68 -7.63
N MET A 27 -1.19 8.98 -7.48
CA MET A 27 -0.28 8.70 -8.60
C MET A 27 -0.81 7.53 -9.43
N LYS A 28 -0.66 7.63 -10.75
CA LYS A 28 -1.06 6.57 -11.68
C LYS A 28 -0.33 5.27 -11.37
N GLY A 29 -1.08 4.17 -11.24
CA GLY A 29 -0.55 2.84 -10.96
C GLY A 29 -0.29 2.56 -9.48
N SER A 30 -0.54 3.52 -8.57
CA SER A 30 -0.55 3.21 -7.14
C SER A 30 -1.93 2.75 -6.70
N ASP A 31 -1.97 1.65 -5.95
CA ASP A 31 -3.20 1.12 -5.38
C ASP A 31 -2.94 0.36 -4.07
N ARG A 32 -4.01 0.16 -3.34
CA ARG A 32 -4.01 -0.68 -2.14
C ARG A 32 -5.28 -1.52 -2.12
N THR A 33 -5.10 -2.82 -2.03
CA THR A 33 -6.18 -3.78 -1.84
C THR A 33 -6.15 -4.31 -0.42
N ASN A 34 -7.29 -4.25 0.26
CA ASN A 34 -7.47 -4.79 1.60
C ASN A 34 -8.61 -5.80 1.59
N ILE A 35 -8.33 -7.01 2.04
CA ILE A 35 -9.29 -8.09 2.22
C ILE A 35 -9.27 -8.47 3.69
N SER A 36 -10.42 -8.44 4.36
CA SER A 36 -10.51 -8.91 5.73
C SER A 36 -11.69 -9.85 5.93
N GLY A 37 -11.47 -10.85 6.78
CA GLY A 37 -12.48 -11.76 7.26
C GLY A 37 -12.46 -11.82 8.78
N ALA A 38 -13.63 -11.82 9.41
CA ALA A 38 -13.77 -12.02 10.85
C ALA A 38 -14.82 -13.07 11.13
N ILE A 39 -14.55 -13.90 12.13
CA ILE A 39 -15.49 -14.88 12.67
C ILE A 39 -15.60 -14.62 14.15
N SER A 40 -16.81 -14.31 14.60
CA SER A 40 -17.14 -14.11 16.01
C SER A 40 -18.06 -15.22 16.48
N LEU A 41 -17.63 -15.98 17.48
CA LEU A 41 -18.40 -17.04 18.10
C LEU A 41 -18.74 -16.65 19.53
N LEU A 42 -20.01 -16.81 19.89
CA LEU A 42 -20.51 -16.64 21.25
C LEU A 42 -21.26 -17.91 21.65
N TYR A 43 -20.75 -18.60 22.65
CA TYR A 43 -21.38 -19.81 23.17
C TYR A 43 -21.72 -19.66 24.63
N ARG A 44 -22.97 -19.95 25.00
CA ARG A 44 -23.49 -19.90 26.35
C ARG A 44 -23.90 -21.30 26.81
N HIS A 45 -23.33 -21.72 27.94
CA HIS A 45 -23.69 -22.99 28.53
C HIS A 45 -23.77 -22.83 30.08
N GLN A 46 -24.95 -22.99 30.63
CA GLN A 46 -25.19 -22.83 32.07
C GLN A 46 -24.60 -21.50 32.62
N ASN A 47 -23.58 -21.57 33.43
CA ASN A 47 -22.91 -20.45 34.06
C ASN A 47 -21.67 -19.98 33.33
N PHE A 48 -21.45 -20.48 32.08
CA PHE A 48 -20.30 -20.12 31.27
C PHE A 48 -20.72 -19.36 30.01
N LEU A 49 -19.96 -18.35 29.70
CA LEU A 49 -20.02 -17.64 28.44
C LEU A 49 -18.63 -17.68 27.79
N PHE A 50 -18.60 -18.26 26.64
CA PHE A 50 -17.42 -18.39 25.80
C PHE A 50 -17.55 -17.46 24.60
N ARG A 51 -16.51 -16.65 24.34
CA ARG A 51 -16.42 -15.81 23.17
C ARG A 51 -15.08 -16.04 22.49
N ASN A 52 -15.10 -16.21 21.19
CA ASN A 52 -13.92 -16.25 20.34
C ASN A 52 -14.12 -15.30 19.18
N GLN A 53 -13.11 -14.51 18.86
CA GLN A 53 -13.07 -13.63 17.69
C GLN A 53 -11.77 -13.85 16.95
N LEU A 54 -11.87 -14.40 15.75
CA LEU A 54 -10.78 -14.57 14.79
C LEU A 54 -10.92 -13.50 13.71
N THR A 55 -9.86 -12.74 13.48
CA THR A 55 -9.78 -11.76 12.38
C THR A 55 -8.56 -12.07 11.54
N ILE A 56 -8.72 -12.10 10.24
CA ILE A 56 -7.64 -12.27 9.25
C ILE A 56 -7.73 -11.09 8.30
N THR A 57 -6.64 -10.33 8.16
CA THR A 57 -6.54 -9.21 7.23
C THR A 57 -5.36 -9.43 6.30
N SER A 58 -5.60 -9.30 5.01
CA SER A 58 -4.56 -9.29 3.98
C SER A 58 -4.58 -7.92 3.30
N ASN A 59 -3.43 -7.27 3.27
CA ASN A 59 -3.24 -5.99 2.61
C ASN A 59 -2.13 -6.12 1.57
N GLU A 60 -2.40 -5.61 0.38
CA GLU A 60 -1.44 -5.54 -0.71
C GLU A 60 -1.43 -4.12 -1.26
N ALA A 61 -0.26 -3.50 -1.30
CA ALA A 61 -0.05 -2.15 -1.81
C ALA A 61 0.96 -2.17 -2.95
N HIS A 62 0.67 -1.41 -3.99
CA HIS A 62 1.58 -1.15 -5.09
C HIS A 62 1.91 0.33 -5.12
N ASP A 63 3.19 0.67 -5.14
CA ASP A 63 3.62 2.03 -5.36
C ASP A 63 3.69 2.36 -6.85
N SER A 64 3.59 3.63 -7.15
CA SER A 64 3.57 4.13 -8.52
C SER A 64 4.94 3.99 -9.19
N LYS A 65 4.97 3.45 -10.40
CA LYS A 65 6.15 3.50 -11.27
C LYS A 65 6.50 4.93 -11.72
N TYR A 66 5.56 5.86 -11.60
CA TYR A 66 5.75 7.27 -11.93
C TYR A 66 6.43 8.06 -10.81
N GLY A 67 6.86 7.40 -9.72
CA GLY A 67 7.42 8.08 -8.56
C GLY A 67 6.36 8.78 -7.71
N THR A 68 6.79 9.75 -6.93
CA THR A 68 5.96 10.50 -5.98
C THR A 68 5.46 11.82 -6.58
N PHE A 69 4.33 12.31 -6.09
CA PHE A 69 3.81 13.63 -6.52
C PHE A 69 4.79 14.77 -6.21
N ASP A 70 5.55 14.64 -5.11
CA ASP A 70 6.58 15.62 -4.71
C ASP A 70 7.70 15.77 -5.76
N GLU A 71 8.10 14.70 -6.43
CA GLU A 71 9.08 14.74 -7.52
C GLU A 71 8.59 15.64 -8.67
N TYR A 72 7.31 15.53 -9.04
CA TYR A 72 6.75 16.34 -10.12
C TYR A 72 6.57 17.81 -9.74
N THR A 73 6.28 18.11 -8.47
CA THR A 73 6.08 19.50 -8.03
C THR A 73 7.37 20.31 -8.00
N LYS A 74 8.51 19.66 -7.94
CA LYS A 74 9.84 20.27 -7.92
C LYS A 74 10.38 20.54 -9.33
N LEU A 75 9.83 19.89 -10.35
CA LEU A 75 10.30 20.04 -11.73
C LEU A 75 9.99 21.44 -12.27
N ASN A 76 10.91 21.96 -13.06
CA ASN A 76 10.69 23.21 -13.76
C ASN A 76 9.63 23.01 -14.88
N PRO A 77 8.49 23.73 -14.85
CA PRO A 77 7.41 23.54 -15.81
C PRO A 77 7.75 24.00 -17.25
N TYR A 78 8.85 24.70 -17.42
CA TYR A 78 9.32 25.14 -18.73
C TYR A 78 10.30 24.15 -19.39
N TYR A 79 10.68 23.09 -18.69
CA TYR A 79 11.54 22.05 -19.24
C TYR A 79 10.71 20.95 -19.89
N THR A 80 11.27 20.32 -20.92
CA THR A 80 10.61 19.22 -21.63
C THR A 80 11.19 17.88 -21.22
N PRO A 81 10.33 16.87 -20.99
CA PRO A 81 10.76 15.51 -20.75
C PRO A 81 11.06 14.73 -22.05
N TYR A 82 10.93 15.36 -23.22
CA TYR A 82 11.09 14.74 -24.54
C TYR A 82 12.20 15.40 -25.34
N ASP A 83 12.89 14.60 -26.15
CA ASP A 83 13.82 15.09 -27.16
C ASP A 83 13.09 15.70 -28.37
N GLN A 84 13.85 16.24 -29.32
CA GLN A 84 13.32 16.83 -30.56
C GLN A 84 12.55 15.83 -31.46
N TYR A 85 12.70 14.52 -31.22
CA TYR A 85 12.02 13.46 -31.94
C TYR A 85 10.81 12.90 -31.21
N GLY A 86 10.52 13.40 -30.00
CA GLY A 86 9.41 12.96 -29.16
C GLY A 86 9.70 11.73 -28.31
N HIS A 87 10.97 11.32 -28.16
CA HIS A 87 11.35 10.25 -27.23
C HIS A 87 11.58 10.81 -25.82
N LEU A 88 11.23 10.04 -24.81
CA LEU A 88 11.54 10.39 -23.43
C LEU A 88 13.04 10.34 -23.19
N THR A 89 13.56 11.41 -22.59
CA THR A 89 14.95 11.52 -22.17
C THR A 89 15.09 11.09 -20.71
N ASP A 90 16.26 10.65 -20.30
CA ASP A 90 16.61 10.31 -18.91
C ASP A 90 16.63 11.55 -18.00
N ASN A 91 16.96 12.71 -18.56
CA ASN A 91 16.94 13.99 -17.86
C ASN A 91 15.94 14.95 -18.49
N ILE A 92 15.32 15.81 -17.68
CA ILE A 92 14.53 16.94 -18.15
C ILE A 92 15.47 18.05 -18.52
N VAL A 93 15.33 18.57 -19.74
CA VAL A 93 16.18 19.63 -20.29
C VAL A 93 15.34 20.87 -20.63
N PRO A 94 15.94 22.08 -20.61
CA PRO A 94 15.27 23.26 -21.12
C PRO A 94 14.80 23.01 -22.56
N SER A 95 13.58 23.45 -22.88
CA SER A 95 13.09 23.43 -24.26
C SER A 95 13.97 24.39 -25.09
N LEU A 96 14.82 23.81 -25.93
CA LEU A 96 15.70 24.57 -26.78
C LEU A 96 14.94 25.02 -28.02
N ASP A 97 14.88 26.30 -28.25
CA ASP A 97 14.47 26.84 -29.55
C ASP A 97 15.57 26.45 -30.59
N PRO A 98 15.23 25.68 -31.64
CA PRO A 98 16.19 25.24 -32.63
C PRO A 98 16.94 26.40 -33.33
N GLU A 99 16.33 27.60 -33.37
CA GLU A 99 16.94 28.80 -33.95
C GLU A 99 17.96 29.47 -33.02
N ASN A 100 17.98 29.15 -31.71
CA ASN A 100 18.85 29.75 -30.68
C ASN A 100 19.90 28.78 -30.11
N SER A 101 20.13 27.65 -30.77
CA SER A 101 21.04 26.60 -30.29
C SER A 101 22.49 27.05 -30.06
N VAL A 102 22.90 28.15 -30.64
CA VAL A 102 24.28 28.67 -30.53
C VAL A 102 24.56 29.33 -29.18
N THR A 103 23.55 29.85 -28.53
CA THR A 103 23.69 30.52 -27.21
C THR A 103 23.60 29.55 -26.05
N VAL A 104 23.08 28.37 -26.24
CA VAL A 104 22.86 27.40 -25.14
C VAL A 104 24.14 26.68 -24.75
N ASN A 105 25.07 26.49 -25.67
CA ASN A 105 26.36 25.83 -25.39
C ASN A 105 27.23 26.58 -24.35
N ALA A 106 27.00 27.89 -24.16
CA ALA A 106 27.74 28.70 -23.19
C ALA A 106 27.14 28.65 -21.75
N TRP A 107 25.92 28.14 -21.61
CA TRP A 107 25.19 28.13 -20.33
C TRP A 107 25.03 26.73 -19.76
N TYR A 108 25.44 25.67 -20.49
CA TYR A 108 25.30 24.27 -20.08
C TYR A 108 26.16 23.87 -18.87
N GLU A 109 27.21 24.64 -18.53
CA GLU A 109 28.07 24.34 -17.40
C GLU A 109 27.40 24.59 -16.04
N ASP A 110 26.29 25.38 -16.01
CA ASP A 110 25.56 25.72 -14.79
C ASP A 110 24.13 25.14 -14.73
N ILE A 111 23.74 24.28 -15.68
CA ILE A 111 22.39 23.69 -15.68
C ILE A 111 22.43 22.39 -14.87
N GLU A 112 21.78 22.39 -13.73
CA GLU A 112 21.42 21.15 -13.03
C GLU A 112 20.37 20.39 -13.85
N PHE A 113 20.77 19.25 -14.37
CA PHE A 113 19.86 18.35 -15.03
C PHE A 113 19.02 17.61 -14.00
N GLU A 114 17.70 17.77 -14.07
CA GLU A 114 16.78 17.06 -13.21
C GLU A 114 16.42 15.70 -13.83
N ALA A 115 16.44 14.64 -13.02
CA ALA A 115 16.04 13.32 -13.47
C ALA A 115 14.58 13.32 -13.94
N ASN A 116 14.32 12.68 -15.07
CA ASN A 116 12.98 12.60 -15.65
C ASN A 116 12.17 11.45 -15.03
N PRO A 117 11.18 11.73 -14.15
CA PRO A 117 10.40 10.67 -13.51
C PRO A 117 9.54 9.88 -14.51
N LEU A 118 9.20 10.45 -15.68
CA LEU A 118 8.47 9.75 -16.73
C LEU A 118 9.32 8.68 -17.42
N TYR A 119 10.64 8.83 -17.45
CA TYR A 119 11.55 7.83 -17.97
C TYR A 119 11.46 6.54 -17.16
N ASN A 120 11.52 6.65 -15.82
CA ASN A 120 11.41 5.51 -14.92
C ASN A 120 10.05 4.78 -15.05
N ALA A 121 8.99 5.49 -15.43
CA ALA A 121 7.65 4.90 -15.58
C ALA A 121 7.54 3.91 -16.74
N GLN A 122 8.46 3.95 -17.72
CA GLN A 122 8.53 2.99 -18.84
C GLN A 122 9.22 1.68 -18.44
N LEU A 123 9.99 1.71 -17.35
CA LEU A 123 10.77 0.58 -16.90
C LEU A 123 9.90 -0.45 -16.16
N ASN A 124 10.37 -1.71 -16.14
CA ASN A 124 9.72 -2.78 -15.40
C ASN A 124 10.08 -2.75 -13.91
N THR A 125 9.79 -1.63 -13.24
CA THR A 125 9.97 -1.48 -11.81
C THR A 125 8.84 -2.19 -11.07
N LEU A 126 9.18 -2.97 -10.03
CA LEU A 126 8.22 -3.60 -9.13
C LEU A 126 8.40 -3.01 -7.73
N LEU A 127 7.34 -2.42 -7.20
CA LEU A 127 7.28 -1.85 -5.86
C LEU A 127 5.98 -2.36 -5.21
N GLN A 128 6.11 -3.38 -4.35
CA GLN A 128 4.96 -4.06 -3.79
C GLN A 128 5.18 -4.40 -2.33
N ASP A 129 4.24 -4.01 -1.49
CA ASP A 129 4.19 -4.35 -0.09
C ASP A 129 2.97 -5.22 0.20
N LYS A 130 3.21 -6.31 0.93
CA LYS A 130 2.18 -7.22 1.39
C LYS A 130 2.30 -7.44 2.88
N TYR A 131 1.17 -7.46 3.58
CA TYR A 131 1.14 -8.01 4.92
C TYR A 131 -0.13 -8.82 5.16
N VAL A 132 -0.01 -9.83 5.99
CA VAL A 132 -1.11 -10.63 6.50
C VAL A 132 -1.06 -10.56 8.01
N ASP A 133 -2.17 -10.17 8.60
CA ASP A 133 -2.39 -10.09 10.05
C ASP A 133 -3.46 -11.10 10.44
N ILE A 134 -3.16 -11.90 11.46
CA ILE A 134 -4.08 -12.89 12.04
C ILE A 134 -4.18 -12.59 13.52
N THR A 135 -5.36 -12.21 13.97
CA THR A 135 -5.63 -11.93 15.39
C THR A 135 -6.74 -12.84 15.89
N ASN A 136 -6.47 -13.56 16.97
CA ASN A 136 -7.45 -14.37 17.67
C ASN A 136 -7.57 -13.91 19.11
N ASN A 137 -8.79 -13.54 19.51
CA ASN A 137 -9.13 -13.15 20.85
C ASN A 137 -10.12 -14.15 21.45
N PHE A 138 -9.78 -14.65 22.62
CA PHE A 138 -10.54 -15.63 23.35
C PHE A 138 -10.93 -15.06 24.73
N GLU A 139 -12.20 -15.19 25.09
CA GLU A 139 -12.72 -14.79 26.39
C GLU A 139 -13.59 -15.89 26.98
N LEU A 140 -13.32 -16.27 28.21
CA LEU A 140 -14.14 -17.15 29.00
C LEU A 140 -14.66 -16.38 30.23
N GLN A 141 -15.95 -16.33 30.38
CA GLN A 141 -16.62 -15.80 31.58
C GLN A 141 -17.30 -16.91 32.34
N TRP A 142 -17.06 -16.95 33.63
CA TRP A 142 -17.71 -17.88 34.55
C TRP A 142 -18.52 -17.10 35.61
N PHE A 143 -19.82 -17.28 35.61
CA PHE A 143 -20.75 -16.71 36.55
C PHE A 143 -20.83 -17.62 37.79
N VAL A 144 -19.92 -17.43 38.74
CA VAL A 144 -19.80 -18.27 39.96
C VAL A 144 -21.03 -18.13 40.84
N MET A 145 -21.52 -16.89 41.01
CA MET A 145 -22.70 -16.52 41.75
C MET A 145 -23.36 -15.31 41.10
N THR A 146 -24.57 -14.96 41.53
CA THR A 146 -25.34 -13.80 41.05
C THR A 146 -24.53 -12.48 41.08
N ARG A 147 -23.59 -12.34 42.00
CA ARG A 147 -22.77 -11.14 42.20
C ARG A 147 -21.29 -11.34 41.93
N LEU A 148 -20.87 -12.54 41.54
CA LEU A 148 -19.45 -12.86 41.31
C LEU A 148 -19.27 -13.48 39.91
N LYS A 149 -18.45 -12.82 39.11
CA LYS A 149 -18.04 -13.26 37.76
C LYS A 149 -16.52 -13.32 37.69
N ALA A 150 -15.99 -14.44 37.24
CA ALA A 150 -14.59 -14.60 36.85
C ALA A 150 -14.47 -14.46 35.31
N THR A 151 -13.43 -13.80 34.84
CA THR A 151 -13.18 -13.64 33.38
C THR A 151 -11.72 -13.92 33.08
N ALA A 152 -11.47 -14.81 32.15
CA ALA A 152 -10.16 -15.07 31.56
C ALA A 152 -10.17 -14.60 30.12
N ARG A 153 -9.08 -13.95 29.68
CA ARG A 153 -8.87 -13.48 28.31
C ARG A 153 -7.51 -13.92 27.82
N PHE A 154 -7.47 -14.35 26.58
CA PHE A 154 -6.25 -14.69 25.87
C PHE A 154 -6.31 -14.12 24.47
N GLY A 155 -5.24 -13.46 24.02
CA GLY A 155 -5.10 -12.92 22.67
C GLY A 155 -3.83 -13.41 22.04
N LEU A 156 -3.92 -13.76 20.76
CA LEU A 156 -2.79 -14.11 19.90
C LEU A 156 -2.86 -13.25 18.64
N THR A 157 -1.73 -12.61 18.30
CA THR A 157 -1.60 -11.86 17.04
C THR A 157 -0.33 -12.31 16.34
N GLU A 158 -0.45 -12.65 15.07
CA GLU A 158 0.66 -12.95 14.18
C GLU A 158 0.58 -12.03 12.96
N GLN A 159 1.66 -11.32 12.66
CA GLN A 159 1.78 -10.48 11.48
C GLN A 159 2.97 -10.95 10.64
N ARG A 160 2.73 -11.13 9.35
CA ARG A 160 3.75 -11.41 8.36
C ARG A 160 3.73 -10.30 7.32
N SER A 161 4.88 -9.65 7.13
CA SER A 161 5.07 -8.62 6.11
C SER A 161 6.12 -9.04 5.10
N ARG A 162 5.94 -8.63 3.86
CA ARG A 162 6.88 -8.81 2.76
C ARG A 162 6.87 -7.55 1.91
N SER A 163 8.06 -7.04 1.62
CA SER A 163 8.30 -5.95 0.68
C SER A 163 9.14 -6.48 -0.47
N ASP A 164 8.68 -6.32 -1.69
CA ASP A 164 9.37 -6.70 -2.90
C ASP A 164 9.65 -5.43 -3.71
N GLU A 165 10.94 -5.08 -3.83
CA GLU A 165 11.42 -3.95 -4.63
C GLU A 165 12.34 -4.47 -5.73
N PHE A 166 12.05 -4.12 -6.96
CA PHE A 166 12.91 -4.40 -8.09
C PHE A 166 13.04 -3.16 -8.96
N TYR A 167 14.28 -2.77 -9.22
CA TYR A 167 14.65 -1.68 -10.12
C TYR A 167 15.53 -2.24 -11.23
N PRO A 168 15.18 -2.06 -12.51
CA PRO A 168 16.07 -2.37 -13.63
C PRO A 168 17.39 -1.58 -13.57
N SER A 169 18.43 -2.08 -14.25
CA SER A 169 19.77 -1.47 -14.23
C SER A 169 19.83 -0.07 -14.84
N ASP A 170 18.90 0.24 -15.75
CA ASP A 170 18.74 1.52 -16.42
C ASP A 170 17.84 2.52 -15.66
N HIS A 171 17.42 2.16 -14.45
CA HIS A 171 16.64 3.05 -13.60
C HIS A 171 17.50 4.22 -13.09
N LEU A 172 16.96 5.45 -13.17
CA LEU A 172 17.68 6.68 -12.81
C LEU A 172 18.15 6.73 -11.33
N LYS A 173 17.62 5.88 -10.47
CA LYS A 173 18.14 5.67 -9.10
C LYS A 173 19.63 5.32 -9.10
N PHE A 174 20.15 4.72 -10.17
CA PHE A 174 21.54 4.28 -10.28
C PHE A 174 22.41 5.25 -11.09
N ALA A 175 21.85 6.30 -11.70
CA ALA A 175 22.57 7.24 -12.55
C ALA A 175 23.71 7.97 -11.83
N SER A 176 23.65 8.09 -10.50
CA SER A 176 24.72 8.71 -9.68
C SER A 176 25.89 7.78 -9.39
N TYR A 177 25.87 6.52 -9.83
CA TYR A 177 26.91 5.52 -9.57
C TYR A 177 27.69 5.13 -10.85
N SER A 178 27.41 5.79 -11.99
CA SER A 178 28.09 5.55 -13.27
C SER A 178 29.13 6.61 -13.61
#